data_8c10feb47ae8f2541dfed3c7a448bdb7
#
_entry.id   8c10feb47ae8f2541dfed3c7a448bdb7
#
_cell.length_a   1.000
_cell.length_b   1.000
_cell.length_c   1.000
_cell.angle_alpha   90.00
_cell.angle_beta   90.00
_cell.angle_gamma   90.00
#
_symmetry.space_group_name_H-M   'P 1'
#
loop_
_entity.id
_entity.type
_entity.pdbx_description
1 polymer ?
#
loop_
_entity_poly.entity_id
_entity_poly.type
_entity_poly.pdbx_seq_one_letter_code
_entity_poly.pdbx_strand_id
1 'polypeptide(L)'
;PKTSSAASDVYKRQAKYYLLLCDSIDGAEAERIGLISLAVPDEELDGKAVEVATRLAEGAPSAIRFTKYALNNWYRMAGPSFDASLALEFLGFTGPEAREGLNSHKEKRQPSFDPDVPL
;
A
#
# COMPACT_ATOMS: atom_id res chain seq x y z
N PRO A 1 -23.36 12.13 2.32
CA PRO A 1 -21.92 12.24 2.58
C PRO A 1 -21.51 11.28 3.65
N LYS A 2 -20.65 10.31 3.33
CA LYS A 2 -20.08 9.40 4.32
C LYS A 2 -19.18 10.25 5.21
N THR A 3 -19.41 10.22 6.52
CA THR A 3 -18.58 10.92 7.49
C THR A 3 -17.14 10.43 7.45
N SER A 4 -16.16 11.28 7.78
CA SER A 4 -14.72 10.95 7.70
C SER A 4 -14.32 9.69 8.48
N SER A 5 -15.03 9.35 9.55
CA SER A 5 -14.83 8.11 10.32
C SER A 5 -15.21 6.86 9.51
N ALA A 6 -16.32 6.90 8.77
CA ALA A 6 -16.73 5.77 7.92
C ALA A 6 -15.73 5.52 6.77
N ALA A 7 -15.14 6.58 6.21
CA ALA A 7 -14.10 6.44 5.19
C ALA A 7 -12.84 5.76 5.75
N SER A 8 -12.36 6.19 6.93
CA SER A 8 -11.18 5.57 7.56
C SER A 8 -11.38 4.10 7.90
N ASP A 9 -12.59 3.69 8.28
CA ASP A 9 -12.91 2.28 8.58
C ASP A 9 -12.99 1.42 7.32
N VAL A 10 -13.39 1.99 6.18
CA VAL A 10 -13.35 1.30 4.88
C VAL A 10 -11.90 1.02 4.48
N TYR A 11 -10.99 1.98 4.58
CA TYR A 11 -9.58 1.78 4.26
C TYR A 11 -8.90 0.73 5.14
N LYS A 12 -9.16 0.73 6.44
CA LYS A 12 -8.61 -0.26 7.37
C LYS A 12 -9.06 -1.69 7.03
N ARG A 13 -10.32 -1.87 6.65
CA ARG A 13 -10.84 -3.19 6.24
C ARG A 13 -10.26 -3.64 4.90
N GLN A 14 -10.17 -2.75 3.93
CA GLN A 14 -9.58 -3.05 2.62
C GLN A 14 -8.10 -3.39 2.76
N ALA A 15 -7.32 -2.62 3.53
CA ALA A 15 -5.92 -2.91 3.78
C ALA A 15 -5.74 -4.31 4.40
N LYS A 16 -6.53 -4.66 5.42
CA LYS A 16 -6.48 -6.01 6.02
C LYS A 16 -6.80 -7.10 5.01
N TYR A 17 -7.84 -6.91 4.18
CA TYR A 17 -8.23 -7.90 3.19
C TYR A 17 -7.08 -8.19 2.22
N TYR A 18 -6.56 -7.18 1.56
CA TYR A 18 -5.53 -7.37 0.53
C TYR A 18 -4.17 -7.78 1.12
N LEU A 19 -3.77 -7.19 2.25
CA LEU A 19 -2.46 -7.50 2.86
C LEU A 19 -2.42 -8.89 3.50
N LEU A 20 -3.52 -9.34 4.14
CA LEU A 20 -3.55 -10.65 4.79
C LEU A 20 -3.74 -11.80 3.79
N LEU A 21 -4.42 -11.57 2.66
CA LEU A 21 -4.60 -12.57 1.62
C LEU A 21 -3.45 -12.61 0.62
N CYS A 22 -2.60 -11.57 0.59
CA CYS A 22 -1.50 -11.44 -0.36
C CYS A 22 -1.93 -11.52 -1.84
N ASP A 23 -3.18 -11.14 -2.13
CA ASP A 23 -3.70 -11.15 -3.49
C ASP A 23 -3.08 -10.02 -4.31
N SER A 24 -2.68 -10.32 -5.53
CA SER A 24 -2.25 -9.31 -6.49
C SER A 24 -3.45 -8.58 -7.08
N ILE A 25 -3.35 -7.27 -7.18
CA ILE A 25 -4.35 -6.42 -7.83
C ILE A 25 -3.70 -5.64 -8.96
N ASP A 26 -4.46 -5.38 -10.03
CA ASP A 26 -4.01 -4.53 -11.12
C ASP A 26 -4.28 -3.04 -10.86
N GLY A 27 -3.84 -2.17 -11.79
CA GLY A 27 -4.02 -0.73 -11.67
C GLY A 27 -5.49 -0.32 -11.66
N ALA A 28 -6.34 -0.98 -12.45
CA ALA A 28 -7.76 -0.66 -12.53
C ALA A 28 -8.48 -0.97 -11.21
N GLU A 29 -8.19 -2.12 -10.59
CA GLU A 29 -8.72 -2.47 -9.28
C GLU A 29 -8.16 -1.54 -8.19
N ALA A 30 -6.86 -1.18 -8.25
CA ALA A 30 -6.26 -0.25 -7.32
C ALA A 30 -6.93 1.14 -7.37
N GLU A 31 -7.28 1.66 -8.57
CA GLU A 31 -8.06 2.88 -8.72
C GLU A 31 -9.48 2.70 -8.17
N ARG A 32 -10.16 1.63 -8.54
CA ARG A 32 -11.54 1.35 -8.11
C ARG A 32 -11.69 1.32 -6.59
N ILE A 33 -10.73 0.73 -5.88
CA ILE A 33 -10.74 0.68 -4.40
C ILE A 33 -10.19 1.95 -3.74
N GLY A 34 -9.64 2.89 -4.51
CA GLY A 34 -9.09 4.15 -4.00
C GLY A 34 -7.67 4.02 -3.41
N LEU A 35 -6.94 2.96 -3.74
CA LEU A 35 -5.53 2.80 -3.35
C LEU A 35 -4.63 3.78 -4.11
N ILE A 36 -4.94 4.00 -5.39
CA ILE A 36 -4.33 5.02 -6.25
C ILE A 36 -5.41 5.95 -6.79
N SER A 37 -5.00 7.12 -7.25
CA SER A 37 -5.92 8.17 -7.73
C SER A 37 -6.31 8.00 -9.19
N LEU A 38 -5.46 7.35 -9.99
CA LEU A 38 -5.64 7.21 -11.42
C LEU A 38 -4.81 6.03 -11.95
N ALA A 39 -5.43 5.19 -12.77
CA ALA A 39 -4.78 4.20 -13.61
C ALA A 39 -4.92 4.60 -15.07
N VAL A 40 -3.89 4.41 -15.85
CA VAL A 40 -3.87 4.64 -17.29
C VAL A 40 -3.14 3.48 -17.99
N PRO A 41 -3.36 3.24 -19.29
CA PRO A 41 -2.54 2.30 -20.06
C PRO A 41 -1.04 2.65 -19.96
N ASP A 42 -0.18 1.62 -19.99
CA ASP A 42 1.28 1.79 -19.84
C ASP A 42 1.86 2.80 -20.83
N GLU A 43 1.38 2.79 -22.08
CA GLU A 43 1.80 3.71 -23.13
C GLU A 43 1.42 5.17 -22.89
N GLU A 44 0.44 5.44 -22.01
CA GLU A 44 -0.01 6.79 -21.65
C GLU A 44 0.61 7.30 -20.35
N LEU A 45 1.29 6.44 -19.59
CA LEU A 45 1.73 6.73 -18.22
C LEU A 45 2.64 7.97 -18.16
N ASP A 46 3.68 8.02 -18.98
CA ASP A 46 4.63 9.14 -18.98
C ASP A 46 3.97 10.45 -19.39
N GLY A 47 3.12 10.43 -20.41
CA GLY A 47 2.37 11.59 -20.85
C GLY A 47 1.44 12.13 -19.76
N LYS A 48 0.74 11.23 -19.08
CA LYS A 48 -0.17 11.59 -17.99
C LYS A 48 0.56 12.12 -16.77
N ALA A 49 1.70 11.53 -16.43
CA ALA A 49 2.54 12.00 -15.34
C ALA A 49 3.05 13.44 -15.59
N VAL A 50 3.52 13.72 -16.81
CA VAL A 50 3.96 15.07 -17.22
C VAL A 50 2.81 16.05 -17.20
N GLU A 51 1.63 15.68 -17.72
CA GLU A 51 0.42 16.54 -17.66
C GLU A 51 0.09 16.96 -16.23
N VAL A 52 0.04 16.01 -15.30
CA VAL A 52 -0.28 16.29 -13.89
C VAL A 52 0.82 17.13 -13.24
N ALA A 53 2.09 16.82 -13.49
CA ALA A 53 3.21 17.61 -12.96
C ALA A 53 3.19 19.06 -13.48
N THR A 54 2.87 19.27 -14.75
CA THR A 54 2.74 20.60 -15.36
C THR A 54 1.62 21.41 -14.72
N ARG A 55 0.45 20.79 -14.52
CA ARG A 55 -0.67 21.45 -13.82
C ARG A 55 -0.30 21.89 -12.40
N LEU A 56 0.50 21.07 -11.69
CA LEU A 56 1.02 21.45 -10.37
C LEU A 56 2.03 22.60 -10.45
N ALA A 57 2.91 22.58 -11.46
CA ALA A 57 3.92 23.62 -11.67
C ALA A 57 3.30 24.98 -12.02
N GLU A 58 2.19 24.98 -12.74
CA GLU A 58 1.41 26.18 -13.13
C GLU A 58 0.49 26.69 -12.00
N GLY A 59 0.28 25.91 -10.96
CA GLY A 59 -0.57 26.28 -9.83
C GLY A 59 0.12 27.26 -8.87
N ALA A 60 -0.64 27.73 -7.85
CA ALA A 60 -0.13 28.65 -6.82
C ALA A 60 0.92 27.93 -5.93
N PRO A 61 2.23 28.27 -6.00
CA PRO A 61 3.28 27.47 -5.38
C PRO A 61 3.16 27.35 -3.87
N SER A 62 2.80 28.45 -3.19
CA SER A 62 2.63 28.46 -1.73
C SER A 62 1.46 27.61 -1.29
N ALA A 63 0.32 27.70 -1.98
CA ALA A 63 -0.86 26.90 -1.66
C ALA A 63 -0.57 25.40 -1.80
N ILE A 64 0.07 25.01 -2.89
CA ILE A 64 0.44 23.60 -3.15
C ILE A 64 1.41 23.10 -2.08
N ARG A 65 2.46 23.86 -1.75
CA ARG A 65 3.45 23.48 -0.73
C ARG A 65 2.83 23.36 0.65
N PHE A 66 1.99 24.31 1.04
CA PHE A 66 1.36 24.29 2.36
C PHE A 66 0.33 23.16 2.48
N THR A 67 -0.45 22.91 1.43
CA THR A 67 -1.38 21.79 1.39
C THR A 67 -0.63 20.46 1.48
N LYS A 68 0.44 20.29 0.70
CA LYS A 68 1.28 19.07 0.78
C LYS A 68 1.89 18.89 2.17
N TYR A 69 2.41 19.96 2.77
CA TYR A 69 2.96 19.92 4.13
C TYR A 69 1.91 19.47 5.15
N ALA A 70 0.71 20.05 5.09
CA ALA A 70 -0.40 19.71 5.99
C ALA A 70 -0.83 18.24 5.81
N LEU A 71 -1.00 17.78 4.57
CA LEU A 71 -1.37 16.40 4.26
C LEU A 71 -0.29 15.39 4.70
N ASN A 72 0.98 15.73 4.61
CA ASN A 72 2.07 14.86 5.05
C ASN A 72 2.04 14.58 6.56
N ASN A 73 1.33 15.38 7.35
CA ASN A 73 1.14 15.08 8.78
C ASN A 73 0.35 13.78 9.01
N TRP A 74 -0.55 13.40 8.10
CA TRP A 74 -1.25 12.12 8.16
C TRP A 74 -0.26 10.94 8.07
N TYR A 75 0.73 11.04 7.17
CA TYR A 75 1.77 10.01 7.06
C TYR A 75 2.64 9.93 8.31
N ARG A 76 3.00 11.09 8.90
CA ARG A 76 3.77 11.13 10.15
C ARG A 76 3.03 10.46 11.32
N MET A 77 1.71 10.59 11.38
CA MET A 77 0.89 9.93 12.40
C MET A 77 0.89 8.40 12.25
N ALA A 78 1.11 7.89 11.04
CA ALA A 78 1.21 6.46 10.77
C ALA A 78 2.60 5.87 11.07
N GLY A 79 3.61 6.70 11.36
CA GLY A 79 4.99 6.28 11.62
C GLY A 79 5.12 5.13 12.61
N PRO A 80 4.54 5.20 13.82
CA PRO A 80 4.64 4.10 14.79
C PRO A 80 4.05 2.77 14.29
N SER A 81 2.99 2.80 13.49
CA SER A 81 2.42 1.60 12.88
C SER A 81 3.33 1.02 11.80
N PHE A 82 3.98 1.89 11.02
CA PHE A 82 4.95 1.48 10.01
C PHE A 82 6.18 0.84 10.66
N ASP A 83 6.74 1.48 11.70
CA ASP A 83 7.92 0.97 12.41
C ASP A 83 7.64 -0.40 13.04
N ALA A 84 6.46 -0.59 13.65
CA ALA A 84 6.04 -1.87 14.21
C ALA A 84 5.89 -2.93 13.13
N SER A 85 5.25 -2.59 11.98
CA SER A 85 5.09 -3.51 10.85
C SER A 85 6.43 -3.96 10.30
N LEU A 86 7.36 -3.03 10.10
CA LEU A 86 8.69 -3.31 9.59
C LEU A 86 9.49 -4.22 10.54
N ALA A 87 9.43 -3.95 11.85
CA ALA A 87 10.12 -4.77 12.85
C ALA A 87 9.58 -6.22 12.88
N LEU A 88 8.25 -6.38 12.81
CA LEU A 88 7.61 -7.70 12.78
C LEU A 88 7.91 -8.46 11.47
N GLU A 89 7.97 -7.76 10.35
CA GLU A 89 8.36 -8.36 9.06
C GLU A 89 9.80 -8.89 9.11
N PHE A 90 10.76 -8.11 9.61
CA PHE A 90 12.13 -8.59 9.81
C PHE A 90 12.21 -9.79 10.75
N LEU A 91 11.43 -9.81 11.80
CA LEU A 91 11.33 -10.97 12.68
C LEU A 91 10.82 -12.21 11.91
N GLY A 92 9.77 -12.03 11.11
CA GLY A 92 9.20 -13.10 10.28
C GLY A 92 10.21 -13.72 9.30
N PHE A 93 11.11 -12.94 8.71
CA PHE A 93 12.12 -13.45 7.78
C PHE A 93 13.10 -14.46 8.41
N THR A 94 13.25 -14.46 9.71
CA THR A 94 14.10 -15.41 10.42
C THR A 94 13.37 -16.72 10.78
N GLY A 95 12.05 -16.74 10.63
CA GLY A 95 11.18 -17.82 11.05
C GLY A 95 11.13 -19.03 10.09
N PRO A 96 10.51 -20.13 10.55
CA PRO A 96 10.33 -21.34 9.73
C PRO A 96 9.41 -21.10 8.53
N GLU A 97 8.44 -20.22 8.65
CA GLU A 97 7.48 -19.90 7.57
C GLU A 97 8.18 -19.26 6.37
N ALA A 98 9.13 -18.36 6.58
CA ALA A 98 9.90 -17.76 5.49
C ALA A 98 10.74 -18.82 4.74
N ARG A 99 11.29 -19.81 5.48
CA ARG A 99 12.03 -20.94 4.87
C ARG A 99 11.10 -21.83 4.06
N GLU A 100 9.91 -22.15 4.59
CA GLU A 100 8.91 -22.95 3.88
C GLU A 100 8.44 -22.22 2.62
N GLY A 101 8.14 -20.93 2.70
CA GLY A 101 7.76 -20.12 1.54
C GLY A 101 8.82 -20.14 0.44
N LEU A 102 10.10 -19.98 0.81
CA LEU A 102 11.22 -20.04 -0.13
C LEU A 102 11.38 -21.42 -0.76
N ASN A 103 11.29 -22.49 0.04
CA ASN A 103 11.42 -23.86 -0.43
C ASN A 103 10.27 -24.26 -1.34
N SER A 104 9.04 -23.96 -0.96
CA SER A 104 7.85 -24.23 -1.76
C SER A 104 7.94 -23.56 -3.15
N HIS A 105 8.44 -22.31 -3.19
CA HIS A 105 8.66 -21.60 -4.45
C HIS A 105 9.72 -22.28 -5.34
N LYS A 106 10.85 -22.68 -4.77
CA LYS A 106 11.91 -23.42 -5.49
C LYS A 106 11.42 -24.75 -6.02
N GLU A 107 10.62 -25.45 -5.25
CA GLU A 107 10.07 -26.76 -5.55
C GLU A 107 8.79 -26.70 -6.39
N LYS A 108 8.29 -25.49 -6.70
CA LYS A 108 7.06 -25.24 -7.46
C LYS A 108 5.85 -25.98 -6.90
N ARG A 109 5.70 -26.02 -5.58
CA ARG A 109 4.56 -26.58 -4.85
C ARG A 109 3.88 -25.52 -4.00
N GLN A 110 2.69 -25.84 -3.51
CA GLN A 110 2.05 -25.01 -2.48
C GLN A 110 2.82 -25.12 -1.15
N PRO A 111 2.96 -24.00 -0.42
CA PRO A 111 3.54 -24.01 0.92
C PRO A 111 2.63 -24.76 1.91
N SER A 112 3.23 -25.36 2.92
CA SER A 112 2.54 -25.99 4.03
C SER A 112 3.02 -25.36 5.32
N PHE A 113 2.26 -24.44 5.85
CA PHE A 113 2.61 -23.75 7.09
C PHE A 113 2.07 -24.50 8.31
N ASP A 114 2.88 -24.56 9.37
CA ASP A 114 2.49 -25.11 10.65
C ASP A 114 1.58 -24.08 11.38
N PRO A 115 0.33 -24.41 11.71
CA PRO A 115 -0.56 -23.49 12.39
C PRO A 115 -0.16 -23.20 13.85
N ASP A 116 0.73 -24.01 14.42
CA ASP A 116 1.17 -23.90 15.82
C ASP A 116 2.53 -23.22 15.97
N VAL A 117 3.01 -22.52 14.91
CA VAL A 117 4.25 -21.73 15.01
C VAL A 117 4.08 -20.64 16.04
N PRO A 118 4.86 -20.65 17.14
CA PRO A 118 4.80 -19.59 18.16
C PRO A 118 5.38 -18.28 17.59
N LEU A 119 4.71 -17.18 17.92
CA LEU A 119 5.22 -15.82 17.67
C LEU A 119 6.45 -15.52 18.51
#